data_09549eeb39ec50fa9c65dd4136e04c99
#
_entry.id   09549eeb39ec50fa9c65dd4136e04c99
#
_cell.length_a   1.000
_cell.length_b   1.000
_cell.length_c   1.000
_cell.angle_alpha   90.00
_cell.angle_beta   90.00
_cell.angle_gamma   90.00
#
_symmetry.space_group_name_H-M   'P 1'
#
loop_
_entity.id
_entity.type
_entity.pdbx_description
1 polymer ?
#
loop_
_entity_poly.entity_id
_entity_poly.type
_entity_poly.pdbx_seq_one_letter_code
_entity_poly.pdbx_strand_id
1 'polypeptide(L)'
;MVLVSEVFKAWNEGFEKKDSSQLAEFFTDDFRFVSTIRDIGKQEALDWTAAGGNQTAMDNLEVLYENDEVAVTYQSAISTLGDGVVMALYTNKDGKISRCRIVRQAL
;
A
#
# COMPACT_ATOMS: atom_id res chain seq x y z
N MET A 1 13.39 -4.60 -10.51
CA MET A 1 12.81 -3.54 -9.67
C MET A 1 11.29 -3.58 -9.78
N VAL A 2 10.59 -3.54 -8.65
CA VAL A 2 9.14 -3.42 -8.64
C VAL A 2 8.77 -1.95 -8.79
N LEU A 3 7.89 -1.63 -9.75
CA LEU A 3 7.36 -0.28 -9.89
C LEU A 3 6.22 -0.07 -8.89
N VAL A 4 6.22 1.09 -8.24
CA VAL A 4 5.19 1.41 -7.24
C VAL A 4 3.79 1.43 -7.85
N SER A 5 3.66 1.76 -9.13
CA SER A 5 2.37 1.70 -9.83
C SER A 5 1.81 0.28 -9.91
N GLU A 6 2.67 -0.71 -10.02
CA GLU A 6 2.26 -2.13 -10.01
C GLU A 6 1.76 -2.54 -8.62
N VAL A 7 2.45 -2.09 -7.58
CA VAL A 7 2.05 -2.34 -6.19
C VAL A 7 0.71 -1.67 -5.89
N PHE A 8 0.55 -0.42 -6.31
CA PHE A 8 -0.71 0.32 -6.16
C PHE A 8 -1.87 -0.43 -6.81
N LYS A 9 -1.68 -0.88 -8.04
CA LYS A 9 -2.71 -1.62 -8.78
C LYS A 9 -3.05 -2.93 -8.08
N ALA A 10 -2.04 -3.71 -7.68
CA ALA A 10 -2.26 -4.98 -7.01
C ALA A 10 -2.96 -4.81 -5.66
N TRP A 11 -2.60 -3.75 -4.93
CA TRP A 11 -3.23 -3.48 -3.64
C TRP A 11 -4.70 -3.09 -3.80
N ASN A 12 -4.97 -2.18 -4.74
CA ASN A 12 -6.34 -1.72 -5.00
C ASN A 12 -7.23 -2.87 -5.49
N GLU A 13 -6.72 -3.70 -6.39
CA GLU A 13 -7.43 -4.89 -6.84
C GLU A 13 -7.64 -5.90 -5.69
N GLY A 14 -6.65 -6.00 -4.80
CA GLY A 14 -6.75 -6.87 -3.62
C GLY A 14 -7.89 -6.46 -2.69
N PHE A 15 -8.07 -5.17 -2.47
CA PHE A 15 -9.22 -4.67 -1.68
C PHE A 15 -10.54 -5.00 -2.38
N GLU A 16 -10.64 -4.73 -3.66
CA GLU A 16 -11.87 -4.91 -4.43
C GLU A 16 -12.27 -6.38 -4.51
N LYS A 17 -11.32 -7.25 -4.84
CA LYS A 17 -11.56 -8.68 -5.05
C LYS A 17 -11.47 -9.49 -3.77
N LYS A 18 -11.05 -8.88 -2.67
CA LYS A 18 -10.77 -9.55 -1.39
C LYS A 18 -9.79 -10.71 -1.57
N ASP A 19 -8.72 -10.43 -2.31
CA ASP A 19 -7.68 -11.40 -2.65
C ASP A 19 -6.31 -10.69 -2.64
N SER A 20 -5.45 -11.07 -1.71
CA SER A 20 -4.13 -10.48 -1.55
C SER A 20 -2.99 -11.33 -2.14
N SER A 21 -3.31 -12.38 -2.89
CA SER A 21 -2.31 -13.33 -3.38
C SER A 21 -1.30 -12.67 -4.33
N GLN A 22 -1.76 -11.78 -5.21
CA GLN A 22 -0.88 -11.07 -6.12
C GLN A 22 0.00 -10.06 -5.37
N LEU A 23 -0.59 -9.34 -4.43
CA LEU A 23 0.12 -8.36 -3.61
C LEU A 23 1.23 -9.02 -2.80
N ALA A 24 1.00 -10.24 -2.30
CA ALA A 24 1.96 -10.97 -1.49
C ALA A 24 3.31 -11.16 -2.19
N GLU A 25 3.30 -11.29 -3.51
CA GLU A 25 4.52 -11.50 -4.29
C GLU A 25 5.43 -10.27 -4.32
N PHE A 26 4.89 -9.09 -4.08
CA PHE A 26 5.65 -7.84 -4.08
C PHE A 26 6.36 -7.55 -2.77
N PHE A 27 6.03 -8.25 -1.68
CA PHE A 27 6.52 -7.95 -0.33
C PHE A 27 7.62 -8.90 0.11
N THR A 28 8.62 -8.35 0.82
CA THR A 28 9.60 -9.18 1.53
C THR A 28 8.93 -9.89 2.71
N ASP A 29 9.57 -10.95 3.22
CA ASP A 29 9.03 -11.69 4.37
C ASP A 29 8.96 -10.82 5.63
N ASP A 30 9.89 -9.86 5.76
CA ASP A 30 9.94 -8.93 6.89
C ASP A 30 9.21 -7.61 6.63
N PHE A 31 8.34 -7.58 5.64
CA PHE A 31 7.58 -6.37 5.27
C PHE A 31 6.83 -5.79 6.47
N ARG A 32 6.83 -4.45 6.57
CA ARG A 32 6.06 -3.70 7.56
C ARG A 32 5.20 -2.65 6.87
N PHE A 33 3.95 -2.57 7.30
CA PHE A 33 3.03 -1.50 6.94
C PHE A 33 2.83 -0.59 8.15
N VAL A 34 3.20 0.68 8.02
CA VAL A 34 3.24 1.63 9.13
C VAL A 34 2.38 2.84 8.82
N SER A 35 1.49 3.18 9.74
CA SER A 35 0.72 4.42 9.72
C SER A 35 0.64 4.97 11.15
N THR A 36 -0.11 6.05 11.33
CA THR A 36 -0.30 6.62 12.68
C THR A 36 -1.08 5.69 13.60
N ILE A 37 -1.84 4.73 13.03
CA ILE A 37 -2.70 3.83 13.81
C ILE A 37 -2.31 2.36 13.66
N ARG A 38 -1.32 2.03 12.84
CA ARG A 38 -0.91 0.65 12.58
C ARG A 38 0.60 0.54 12.44
N ASP A 39 1.12 -0.57 12.92
CA ASP A 39 2.44 -1.06 12.59
C ASP A 39 2.33 -2.58 12.54
N ILE A 40 2.12 -3.12 11.33
CA ILE A 40 1.79 -4.52 11.14
C ILE A 40 2.75 -5.17 10.16
N GLY A 41 2.91 -6.49 10.29
CA GLY A 41 3.77 -7.27 9.40
C GLY A 41 3.05 -7.71 8.13
N LYS A 42 3.78 -8.48 7.32
CA LYS A 42 3.30 -8.93 6.01
C LYS A 42 1.96 -9.67 6.09
N GLN A 43 1.85 -10.67 6.96
CA GLN A 43 0.64 -11.50 7.00
C GLN A 43 -0.59 -10.70 7.43
N GLU A 44 -0.45 -9.84 8.44
CA GLU A 44 -1.57 -8.98 8.87
C GLU A 44 -1.99 -8.01 7.77
N ALA A 45 -1.03 -7.43 7.06
CA ALA A 45 -1.33 -6.52 5.95
C ALA A 45 -2.08 -7.25 4.82
N LEU A 46 -1.66 -8.47 4.50
CA LEU A 46 -2.32 -9.29 3.49
C LEU A 46 -3.72 -9.71 3.92
N ASP A 47 -3.89 -10.11 5.18
CA ASP A 47 -5.19 -10.51 5.74
C ASP A 47 -6.16 -9.33 5.73
N TRP A 48 -5.68 -8.15 6.13
CA TRP A 48 -6.48 -6.92 6.10
C TRP A 48 -6.94 -6.58 4.67
N THR A 49 -6.04 -6.70 3.70
CA THR A 49 -6.35 -6.46 2.29
C THR A 49 -7.39 -7.46 1.79
N ALA A 50 -7.21 -8.75 2.10
CA ALA A 50 -8.15 -9.80 1.70
C ALA A 50 -9.52 -9.66 2.36
N ALA A 51 -9.58 -8.96 3.50
CA ALA A 51 -10.86 -8.63 4.15
C ALA A 51 -11.53 -7.39 3.57
N GLY A 52 -10.92 -6.76 2.55
CA GLY A 52 -11.45 -5.57 1.89
C GLY A 52 -10.93 -4.24 2.43
N GLY A 53 -10.05 -4.27 3.45
CA GLY A 53 -9.35 -3.09 3.95
C GLY A 53 -10.26 -1.91 4.30
N ASN A 54 -11.32 -2.10 5.09
CA ASN A 54 -12.32 -1.07 5.40
C ASN A 54 -13.05 -0.55 4.13
N GLN A 55 -13.21 -1.41 3.13
CA GLN A 55 -13.81 -1.05 1.84
C GLN A 55 -13.02 0.06 1.13
N THR A 56 -11.70 0.04 1.27
CA THR A 56 -10.85 1.07 0.67
C THR A 56 -10.84 0.95 -0.86
N ALA A 57 -11.01 2.09 -1.52
CA ALA A 57 -10.77 2.27 -2.94
C ALA A 57 -9.80 3.44 -3.12
N MET A 58 -8.76 3.23 -3.91
CA MET A 58 -7.72 4.22 -4.15
C MET A 58 -7.74 4.70 -5.60
N ASP A 59 -7.41 5.98 -5.82
CA ASP A 59 -7.39 6.56 -7.16
C ASP A 59 -6.42 7.75 -7.21
N ASN A 60 -6.26 8.32 -8.39
CA ASN A 60 -5.47 9.53 -8.61
C ASN A 60 -4.02 9.40 -8.13
N LEU A 61 -3.39 8.28 -8.50
CA LEU A 61 -2.00 8.05 -8.12
C LEU A 61 -1.07 9.07 -8.78
N GLU A 62 -0.26 9.72 -7.95
CA GLU A 62 0.90 10.52 -8.39
C GLU A 62 2.16 9.89 -7.83
N VAL A 63 3.11 9.55 -8.70
CA VAL A 63 4.43 9.09 -8.27
C VAL A 63 5.32 10.33 -8.19
N LEU A 64 5.60 10.78 -6.96
CA LEU A 64 6.38 12.00 -6.74
C LEU A 64 7.88 11.76 -6.91
N TYR A 65 8.33 10.55 -6.59
CA TYR A 65 9.73 10.15 -6.73
C TYR A 65 9.80 8.62 -6.75
N GLU A 66 10.68 8.07 -7.57
CA GLU A 66 10.90 6.61 -7.59
C GLU A 66 12.31 6.29 -8.09
N ASN A 67 13.02 5.43 -7.34
CA ASN A 67 14.27 4.82 -7.77
C ASN A 67 14.33 3.37 -7.25
N ASP A 68 15.48 2.72 -7.36
CA ASP A 68 15.65 1.32 -6.95
C ASP A 68 15.47 1.10 -5.44
N GLU A 69 15.59 2.14 -4.63
CA GLU A 69 15.57 2.03 -3.17
C GLU A 69 14.28 2.51 -2.56
N VAL A 70 13.70 3.60 -3.09
CA VAL A 70 12.52 4.22 -2.50
C VAL A 70 11.56 4.73 -3.57
N ALA A 71 10.29 4.81 -3.19
CA ALA A 71 9.26 5.51 -3.98
C ALA A 71 8.37 6.32 -3.05
N VAL A 72 7.99 7.50 -3.50
CA VAL A 72 7.05 8.37 -2.78
C VAL A 72 5.84 8.62 -3.66
N THR A 73 4.65 8.38 -3.13
CA THR A 73 3.40 8.55 -3.86
C THR A 73 2.42 9.44 -3.11
N TYR A 74 1.46 9.98 -3.85
CA TYR A 74 0.32 10.73 -3.35
C TYR A 74 -0.92 10.24 -4.07
N GLN A 75 -2.01 10.00 -3.34
CA GLN A 75 -3.22 9.40 -3.89
C GLN A 75 -4.44 9.74 -3.07
N SER A 76 -5.62 9.62 -3.67
CA SER A 76 -6.88 9.69 -2.94
C SER A 76 -7.25 8.30 -2.40
N ALA A 77 -7.99 8.28 -1.29
CA ALA A 77 -8.51 7.06 -0.70
C ALA A 77 -9.91 7.30 -0.16
N ILE A 78 -10.82 6.39 -0.48
CA ILE A 78 -12.18 6.36 0.03
C ILE A 78 -12.35 5.08 0.82
N SER A 79 -12.86 5.17 2.05
CA SER A 79 -13.07 4.00 2.90
C SER A 79 -14.18 4.25 3.89
N THR A 80 -14.48 3.24 4.73
CA THR A 80 -15.43 3.41 5.83
C THR A 80 -14.97 4.45 6.86
N LEU A 81 -13.67 4.80 6.84
CA LEU A 81 -13.10 5.85 7.68
C LEU A 81 -13.32 7.27 7.11
N GLY A 82 -13.92 7.36 5.92
CA GLY A 82 -14.15 8.61 5.22
C GLY A 82 -13.19 8.84 4.07
N ASP A 83 -13.41 9.91 3.32
CA ASP A 83 -12.56 10.28 2.19
C ASP A 83 -11.31 10.99 2.68
N GLY A 84 -10.20 10.74 2.01
CA GLY A 84 -8.94 11.35 2.37
C GLY A 84 -7.91 11.30 1.26
N VAL A 85 -6.73 11.83 1.58
CA VAL A 85 -5.53 11.74 0.73
C VAL A 85 -4.45 11.02 1.51
N VAL A 86 -3.60 10.29 0.80
CA VAL A 86 -2.54 9.48 1.40
C VAL A 86 -1.22 9.81 0.72
N MET A 87 -0.19 10.09 1.51
CA MET A 87 1.18 10.12 1.06
C MET A 87 1.88 8.86 1.58
N ALA A 88 2.57 8.14 0.70
CA ALA A 88 3.20 6.87 1.04
C ALA A 88 4.68 6.89 0.66
N LEU A 89 5.49 6.32 1.54
CA LEU A 89 6.91 6.04 1.28
C LEU A 89 7.09 4.53 1.25
N TYR A 90 7.54 4.03 0.11
CA TYR A 90 7.85 2.61 -0.09
C TYR A 90 9.36 2.43 -0.06
N THR A 91 9.84 1.40 0.63
CA THR A 91 11.24 1.04 0.66
C THR A 91 11.42 -0.30 -0.04
N ASN A 92 12.33 -0.37 -1.00
CA ASN A 92 12.68 -1.57 -1.73
C ASN A 92 13.88 -2.27 -1.09
N LYS A 93 13.87 -3.60 -1.14
CA LYS A 93 14.97 -4.43 -0.70
C LYS A 93 14.97 -5.69 -1.56
N ASP A 94 16.10 -5.95 -2.24
CA ASP A 94 16.26 -7.15 -3.07
C ASP A 94 15.12 -7.33 -4.11
N GLY A 95 14.68 -6.22 -4.70
CA GLY A 95 13.66 -6.23 -5.74
C GLY A 95 12.22 -6.34 -5.24
N LYS A 96 12.00 -6.29 -3.94
CA LYS A 96 10.66 -6.32 -3.32
C LYS A 96 10.48 -5.15 -2.37
N ILE A 97 9.23 -4.92 -1.99
CA ILE A 97 8.88 -3.86 -1.04
C ILE A 97 9.07 -4.41 0.38
N SER A 98 9.93 -3.75 1.15
CA SER A 98 10.20 -4.14 2.55
C SER A 98 9.44 -3.29 3.56
N ARG A 99 8.99 -2.11 3.17
CA ARG A 99 8.22 -1.21 4.05
C ARG A 99 7.33 -0.30 3.23
N CYS A 100 6.14 -0.06 3.74
CA CYS A 100 5.25 0.99 3.27
C CYS A 100 4.85 1.83 4.47
N ARG A 101 5.23 3.10 4.48
CA ARG A 101 4.83 4.04 5.54
C ARG A 101 3.89 5.06 4.93
N ILE A 102 2.74 5.25 5.55
CA ILE A 102 1.75 6.19 5.05
C ILE A 102 1.40 7.28 6.07
N VAL A 103 1.04 8.44 5.54
CA VAL A 103 0.37 9.49 6.29
C VAL A 103 -0.95 9.76 5.56
N ARG A 104 -2.05 9.75 6.29
CA ARG A 104 -3.38 10.00 5.76
C ARG A 104 -3.93 11.29 6.33
N GLN A 105 -4.53 12.10 5.46
CA GLN A 105 -5.22 13.31 5.85
C GLN A 105 -6.68 13.23 5.38
N ALA A 106 -7.61 13.44 6.30
CA ALA A 106 -9.03 13.53 5.97
C ALA A 106 -9.33 14.79 5.15
N LEU A 107 -10.24 14.67 4.22
CA LEU A 107 -10.73 15.82 3.45
C LEU A 107 -11.75 16.61 4.25
#